data_f26f5ba92402160987d240e9e309c0bf
#
_entry.id   f26f5ba92402160987d240e9e309c0bf
#
_cell.length_a   1.000
_cell.length_b   1.000
_cell.length_c   1.000
_cell.angle_alpha   90.00
_cell.angle_beta   90.00
_cell.angle_gamma   90.00
#
_symmetry.space_group_name_H-M   'P 1'
#
loop_
_entity.id
_entity.type
_entity.pdbx_description
1 polymer ?
#
loop_
_entity_poly.entity_id
_entity_poly.type
_entity_poly.pdbx_seq_one_letter_code
_entity_poly.pdbx_strand_id
1 'polypeptide(L)'
;MGNQTKSNTFRKMGKTISKHAPEILTAVGIGCMISSTVLAVKETPKALTLIEDKRKELEVDELTTGEIIKTAWKCYIPSIATSVLGVGCLVGASTANAKRSAAILTAYKLTETAFLDYKDKVVETIGENKEKTIRDKVAKKKIKENPVTQNNIIMTGNGDTLCCDMFCGRYFKSDIEKIKKAVNIINKKLLSYGYLSLNEFYDEIGLPSNDLGEELGWNINDGLIEVYFGSHLTDNGTPCLTIEFENAPTYNYDKIR
;
A
#
# COMPACT_ATOMS: atom_id res chain seq x y z
N MET A 1 -0.45 -9.38 44.32
CA MET A 1 -0.96 -8.50 43.24
C MET A 1 0.11 -7.98 42.25
N GLY A 2 1.39 -8.07 42.49
CA GLY A 2 2.45 -7.51 41.62
C GLY A 2 2.84 -8.30 40.38
N ASN A 3 2.52 -9.59 40.25
CA ASN A 3 2.99 -10.42 39.14
C ASN A 3 2.09 -10.37 37.88
N GLN A 4 0.80 -10.10 38.03
CA GLN A 4 -0.10 -10.00 36.87
C GLN A 4 0.06 -8.69 36.11
N THR A 5 0.43 -7.61 36.78
CA THR A 5 0.64 -6.29 36.13
C THR A 5 1.89 -6.30 35.26
N LYS A 6 2.98 -6.93 35.71
CA LYS A 6 4.22 -7.08 34.92
C LYS A 6 4.00 -7.96 33.69
N SER A 7 3.28 -9.07 33.79
CA SER A 7 2.95 -9.96 32.67
C SER A 7 2.12 -9.23 31.59
N ASN A 8 1.14 -8.41 31.98
CA ASN A 8 0.32 -7.65 31.04
C ASN A 8 1.09 -6.54 30.33
N THR A 9 2.06 -5.90 31.01
CA THR A 9 2.93 -4.88 30.42
C THR A 9 3.87 -5.48 29.39
N PHE A 10 4.53 -6.61 29.70
CA PHE A 10 5.37 -7.33 28.74
C PHE A 10 4.57 -7.83 27.52
N ARG A 11 3.37 -8.29 27.71
CA ARG A 11 2.49 -8.75 26.61
C ARG A 11 2.01 -7.59 25.73
N LYS A 12 1.76 -6.41 26.30
CA LYS A 12 1.44 -5.18 25.53
C LYS A 12 2.65 -4.68 24.77
N MET A 13 3.84 -4.62 25.38
CA MET A 13 5.10 -4.28 24.71
C MET A 13 5.40 -5.23 23.56
N GLY A 14 5.27 -6.55 23.77
CA GLY A 14 5.47 -7.54 22.72
C GLY A 14 4.53 -7.34 21.51
N LYS A 15 3.26 -7.01 21.74
CA LYS A 15 2.29 -6.71 20.66
C LYS A 15 2.62 -5.42 19.92
N THR A 16 3.08 -4.37 20.62
CA THR A 16 3.46 -3.10 20.00
C THR A 16 4.74 -3.27 19.17
N ILE A 17 5.75 -3.99 19.69
CA ILE A 17 6.98 -4.32 18.96
C ILE A 17 6.66 -5.16 17.72
N SER A 18 5.79 -6.16 17.82
CA SER A 18 5.38 -6.98 16.67
C SER A 18 4.61 -6.16 15.62
N LYS A 19 3.85 -5.15 16.05
CA LYS A 19 3.12 -4.27 15.13
C LYS A 19 4.07 -3.37 14.33
N HIS A 20 5.14 -2.89 14.92
CA HIS A 20 6.13 -1.99 14.32
C HIS A 20 7.47 -2.70 14.00
N ALA A 21 7.45 -4.04 13.97
CA ALA A 21 8.66 -4.82 13.71
C ALA A 21 9.35 -4.45 12.38
N PRO A 22 8.64 -4.27 11.24
CA PRO A 22 9.29 -3.89 9.99
C PRO A 22 9.99 -2.53 10.08
N GLU A 23 9.34 -1.53 10.66
CA GLU A 23 9.90 -0.17 10.80
C GLU A 23 11.14 -0.18 11.73
N ILE A 24 11.06 -0.92 12.84
CA ILE A 24 12.19 -1.07 13.78
C ILE A 24 13.35 -1.79 13.10
N LEU A 25 13.09 -2.91 12.40
CA LEU A 25 14.11 -3.66 11.67
C LEU A 25 14.76 -2.81 10.57
N THR A 26 13.99 -2.00 9.86
CA THR A 26 14.51 -1.08 8.85
C THR A 26 15.42 -0.02 9.48
N ALA A 27 15.01 0.60 10.58
CA ALA A 27 15.80 1.62 11.27
C ALA A 27 17.12 1.01 11.83
N VAL A 28 17.05 -0.17 12.44
CA VAL A 28 18.24 -0.90 12.92
C VAL A 28 19.13 -1.30 11.75
N GLY A 29 18.56 -1.80 10.66
CA GLY A 29 19.31 -2.19 9.46
C GLY A 29 20.12 -1.02 8.88
N ILE A 30 19.48 0.15 8.70
CA ILE A 30 20.13 1.37 8.24
C ILE A 30 21.21 1.82 9.21
N GLY A 31 20.93 1.82 10.52
CA GLY A 31 21.91 2.15 11.55
C GLY A 31 23.14 1.23 11.53
N CYS A 32 22.95 -0.06 11.33
CA CYS A 32 24.05 -1.03 11.18
C CYS A 32 24.89 -0.76 9.92
N MET A 33 24.26 -0.40 8.79
CA MET A 33 24.98 -0.09 7.55
C MET A 33 25.87 1.16 7.72
N ILE A 34 25.33 2.23 8.31
CA ILE A 34 26.10 3.44 8.61
C ILE A 34 27.26 3.12 9.57
N SER A 35 26.99 2.37 10.64
CA SER A 35 28.02 1.97 11.63
C SER A 35 29.12 1.12 11.01
N SER A 36 28.75 0.20 10.13
CA SER A 36 29.69 -0.65 9.39
C SER A 36 30.64 0.19 8.52
N THR A 37 30.13 1.18 7.82
CA THR A 37 30.95 2.09 7.01
C THR A 37 31.93 2.87 7.86
N VAL A 38 31.48 3.40 9.00
CA VAL A 38 32.35 4.12 9.95
C VAL A 38 33.44 3.21 10.51
N LEU A 39 33.10 1.95 10.88
CA LEU A 39 34.07 0.97 11.35
C LEU A 39 35.10 0.63 10.27
N ALA A 40 34.69 0.42 9.03
CA ALA A 40 35.60 0.15 7.92
C ALA A 40 36.61 1.29 7.73
N VAL A 41 36.12 2.53 7.71
CA VAL A 41 36.99 3.72 7.56
C VAL A 41 38.00 3.84 8.73
N LYS A 42 37.55 3.58 9.96
CA LYS A 42 38.44 3.63 11.15
C LYS A 42 39.51 2.56 11.14
N GLU A 43 39.22 1.38 10.62
CA GLU A 43 40.21 0.26 10.60
C GLU A 43 41.13 0.32 9.37
N THR A 44 40.82 1.12 8.35
CA THR A 44 41.64 1.26 7.14
C THR A 44 43.10 1.67 7.45
N PRO A 45 43.42 2.66 8.33
CA PRO A 45 44.81 3.00 8.65
C PRO A 45 45.58 1.82 9.26
N LYS A 46 44.94 1.05 10.15
CA LYS A 46 45.58 -0.16 10.73
C LYS A 46 45.83 -1.23 9.68
N ALA A 47 44.90 -1.44 8.77
CA ALA A 47 45.06 -2.36 7.66
C ALA A 47 46.24 -1.97 6.76
N LEU A 48 46.39 -0.68 6.47
CA LEU A 48 47.53 -0.16 5.69
C LEU A 48 48.87 -0.38 6.40
N THR A 49 48.94 -0.12 7.71
CA THR A 49 50.16 -0.38 8.50
C THR A 49 50.56 -1.87 8.45
N LEU A 50 49.60 -2.79 8.63
CA LEU A 50 49.85 -4.23 8.55
C LEU A 50 50.32 -4.68 7.15
N ILE A 51 49.77 -4.07 6.09
CA ILE A 51 50.20 -4.34 4.71
C ILE A 51 51.65 -3.88 4.50
N GLU A 52 51.96 -2.69 4.98
CA GLU A 52 53.30 -2.13 4.85
C GLU A 52 54.36 -2.91 5.65
N ASP A 53 54.03 -3.35 6.88
CA ASP A 53 54.90 -4.20 7.70
C ASP A 53 55.13 -5.54 6.99
N LYS A 54 54.09 -6.14 6.40
CA LYS A 54 54.23 -7.40 5.66
C LYS A 54 55.04 -7.24 4.39
N ARG A 55 54.95 -6.09 3.70
CA ARG A 55 55.78 -5.75 2.55
C ARG A 55 57.27 -5.69 2.92
N LYS A 56 57.60 -5.05 4.05
CA LYS A 56 58.95 -4.97 4.56
C LYS A 56 59.51 -6.34 5.00
N GLU A 57 58.67 -7.18 5.63
CA GLU A 57 59.03 -8.53 6.05
C GLU A 57 59.40 -9.45 4.89
N LEU A 58 58.72 -9.31 3.76
CA LEU A 58 58.93 -10.13 2.55
C LEU A 58 59.96 -9.53 1.59
N GLU A 59 60.50 -8.33 1.90
CA GLU A 59 61.46 -7.60 1.06
C GLU A 59 61.02 -7.44 -0.39
N VAL A 60 59.69 -7.25 -0.62
CA VAL A 60 59.11 -7.08 -1.98
C VAL A 60 58.58 -5.66 -2.17
N ASP A 61 58.68 -5.18 -3.41
CA ASP A 61 58.17 -3.84 -3.74
C ASP A 61 56.64 -3.78 -3.75
N GLU A 62 55.97 -4.86 -4.13
CA GLU A 62 54.51 -4.95 -4.15
C GLU A 62 54.03 -6.34 -3.66
N LEU A 63 52.93 -6.32 -2.85
CA LEU A 63 52.25 -7.55 -2.41
C LEU A 63 51.17 -7.95 -3.44
N THR A 64 51.00 -9.23 -3.63
CA THR A 64 49.86 -9.73 -4.44
C THR A 64 48.52 -9.45 -3.76
N THR A 65 47.47 -9.31 -4.53
CA THR A 65 46.12 -9.06 -4.02
C THR A 65 45.68 -10.08 -2.97
N GLY A 66 46.10 -11.35 -3.13
CA GLY A 66 45.80 -12.42 -2.18
C GLY A 66 46.51 -12.23 -0.84
N GLU A 67 47.74 -11.72 -0.82
CA GLU A 67 48.50 -11.42 0.42
C GLU A 67 47.94 -10.20 1.13
N ILE A 68 47.56 -9.16 0.39
CA ILE A 68 46.88 -7.98 0.93
C ILE A 68 45.61 -8.40 1.67
N ILE A 69 44.76 -9.21 1.01
CA ILE A 69 43.49 -9.69 1.62
C ILE A 69 43.79 -10.52 2.87
N LYS A 70 44.76 -11.47 2.81
CA LYS A 70 45.14 -12.32 3.95
C LYS A 70 45.67 -11.53 5.13
N THR A 71 46.34 -10.42 4.90
CA THR A 71 46.89 -9.56 5.94
C THR A 71 45.86 -8.64 6.57
N ALA A 72 44.99 -8.01 5.75
CA ALA A 72 44.10 -6.94 6.18
C ALA A 72 42.72 -7.42 6.63
N TRP A 73 42.23 -8.61 6.21
CA TRP A 73 40.83 -9.04 6.42
C TRP A 73 40.39 -9.03 7.89
N LYS A 74 41.31 -9.33 8.83
CA LYS A 74 40.98 -9.35 10.26
C LYS A 74 40.53 -7.98 10.79
N CYS A 75 41.07 -6.90 10.23
CA CYS A 75 40.68 -5.53 10.60
C CYS A 75 39.25 -5.24 10.24
N TYR A 76 38.72 -5.85 9.17
CA TYR A 76 37.37 -5.60 8.68
C TYR A 76 36.31 -6.55 9.25
N ILE A 77 36.66 -7.53 10.08
CA ILE A 77 35.69 -8.45 10.71
C ILE A 77 34.55 -7.70 11.40
N PRO A 78 34.79 -6.66 12.25
CA PRO A 78 33.70 -5.94 12.91
C PRO A 78 32.75 -5.22 11.92
N SER A 79 33.31 -4.61 10.88
CA SER A 79 32.54 -3.95 9.82
C SER A 79 31.70 -4.96 9.04
N ILE A 80 32.29 -6.08 8.62
CA ILE A 80 31.58 -7.14 7.88
C ILE A 80 30.46 -7.73 8.74
N ALA A 81 30.71 -8.04 10.00
CA ALA A 81 29.69 -8.58 10.91
C ALA A 81 28.51 -7.61 11.07
N THR A 82 28.79 -6.31 11.24
CA THR A 82 27.76 -5.28 11.35
C THR A 82 26.98 -5.11 10.05
N SER A 83 27.64 -5.19 8.88
CA SER A 83 26.98 -5.18 7.57
C SER A 83 26.03 -6.37 7.41
N VAL A 84 26.47 -7.57 7.72
CA VAL A 84 25.65 -8.80 7.62
C VAL A 84 24.40 -8.69 8.50
N LEU A 85 24.54 -8.18 9.72
CA LEU A 85 23.42 -7.91 10.61
C LEU A 85 22.47 -6.87 10.00
N GLY A 86 23.00 -5.79 9.43
CA GLY A 86 22.20 -4.76 8.77
C GLY A 86 21.39 -5.30 7.59
N VAL A 87 22.02 -6.07 6.70
CA VAL A 87 21.34 -6.72 5.57
C VAL A 87 20.28 -7.70 6.07
N GLY A 88 20.60 -8.51 7.09
CA GLY A 88 19.65 -9.45 7.71
C GLY A 88 18.40 -8.73 8.26
N CYS A 89 18.57 -7.60 8.93
CA CYS A 89 17.46 -6.77 9.39
C CYS A 89 16.60 -6.22 8.25
N LEU A 90 17.21 -5.71 7.17
CA LEU A 90 16.50 -5.18 6.02
C LEU A 90 15.70 -6.25 5.26
N VAL A 91 16.32 -7.42 5.03
CA VAL A 91 15.63 -8.58 4.42
C VAL A 91 14.49 -9.06 5.31
N GLY A 92 14.71 -9.13 6.62
CA GLY A 92 13.67 -9.48 7.60
C GLY A 92 12.49 -8.51 7.58
N ALA A 93 12.77 -7.19 7.53
CA ALA A 93 11.74 -6.15 7.41
C ALA A 93 10.91 -6.31 6.12
N SER A 94 11.58 -6.48 4.98
CA SER A 94 10.94 -6.69 3.68
C SER A 94 10.05 -7.93 3.68
N THR A 95 10.55 -9.05 4.21
CA THR A 95 9.79 -10.31 4.30
C THR A 95 8.56 -10.17 5.22
N ALA A 96 8.69 -9.46 6.34
CA ALA A 96 7.58 -9.22 7.26
C ALA A 96 6.48 -8.35 6.60
N ASN A 97 6.87 -7.32 5.84
CA ASN A 97 5.94 -6.49 5.08
C ASN A 97 5.22 -7.30 3.99
N ALA A 98 5.95 -8.09 3.21
CA ALA A 98 5.37 -8.94 2.17
C ALA A 98 4.33 -9.93 2.73
N LYS A 99 4.63 -10.58 3.87
CA LYS A 99 3.68 -11.48 4.55
C LYS A 99 2.44 -10.74 5.05
N ARG A 100 2.59 -9.52 5.57
CA ARG A 100 1.49 -8.70 6.05
C ARG A 100 0.58 -8.29 4.89
N SER A 101 1.15 -7.81 3.78
CA SER A 101 0.40 -7.45 2.57
C SER A 101 -0.34 -8.66 2.00
N ALA A 102 0.30 -9.83 1.94
CA ALA A 102 -0.33 -11.06 1.49
C ALA A 102 -1.51 -11.49 2.39
N ALA A 103 -1.39 -11.34 3.72
CA ALA A 103 -2.46 -11.66 4.67
C ALA A 103 -3.67 -10.71 4.51
N ILE A 104 -3.41 -9.41 4.34
CA ILE A 104 -4.45 -8.40 4.09
C ILE A 104 -5.16 -8.70 2.77
N LEU A 105 -4.40 -9.00 1.72
CA LEU A 105 -4.95 -9.36 0.40
C LEU A 105 -5.83 -10.61 0.49
N THR A 106 -5.39 -11.65 1.21
CA THR A 106 -6.18 -12.87 1.39
C THR A 106 -7.49 -12.58 2.14
N ALA A 107 -7.42 -11.79 3.22
CA ALA A 107 -8.61 -11.40 3.98
C ALA A 107 -9.58 -10.59 3.12
N TYR A 108 -9.06 -9.65 2.32
CA TYR A 108 -9.88 -8.85 1.40
C TYR A 108 -10.58 -9.74 0.35
N LYS A 109 -9.85 -10.65 -0.30
CA LYS A 109 -10.44 -11.57 -1.29
C LYS A 109 -11.54 -12.45 -0.71
N LEU A 110 -11.35 -12.97 0.50
CA LEU A 110 -12.39 -13.74 1.19
C LEU A 110 -13.64 -12.89 1.47
N THR A 111 -13.44 -11.64 1.88
CA THR A 111 -14.54 -10.69 2.14
C THR A 111 -15.24 -10.30 0.85
N GLU A 112 -14.48 -10.04 -0.22
CA GLU A 112 -14.98 -9.72 -1.55
C GLU A 112 -15.85 -10.86 -2.11
N THR A 113 -15.32 -12.10 -2.13
CA THR A 113 -16.07 -13.27 -2.59
C THR A 113 -17.36 -13.47 -1.78
N ALA A 114 -17.28 -13.39 -0.45
CA ALA A 114 -18.44 -13.51 0.42
C ALA A 114 -19.47 -12.39 0.16
N PHE A 115 -19.01 -11.18 -0.15
CA PHE A 115 -19.90 -10.07 -0.47
C PHE A 115 -20.59 -10.26 -1.82
N LEU A 116 -19.88 -10.73 -2.85
CA LEU A 116 -20.46 -11.02 -4.16
C LEU A 116 -21.50 -12.14 -4.06
N ASP A 117 -21.15 -13.25 -3.39
CA ASP A 117 -22.08 -14.35 -3.14
C ASP A 117 -23.34 -13.88 -2.39
N TYR A 118 -23.14 -13.01 -1.36
CA TYR A 118 -24.24 -12.42 -0.63
C TYR A 118 -25.11 -11.53 -1.53
N LYS A 119 -24.50 -10.64 -2.33
CA LYS A 119 -25.20 -9.75 -3.26
C LYS A 119 -26.04 -10.56 -4.24
N ASP A 120 -25.45 -11.58 -4.86
CA ASP A 120 -26.15 -12.43 -5.83
C ASP A 120 -27.36 -13.14 -5.19
N LYS A 121 -27.19 -13.66 -3.98
CA LYS A 121 -28.31 -14.28 -3.22
C LYS A 121 -29.37 -13.28 -2.81
N VAL A 122 -29.00 -12.06 -2.48
CA VAL A 122 -29.95 -10.97 -2.19
C VAL A 122 -30.76 -10.63 -3.45
N VAL A 123 -30.09 -10.44 -4.59
CA VAL A 123 -30.75 -10.14 -5.87
C VAL A 123 -31.68 -11.29 -6.27
N GLU A 124 -31.23 -12.55 -6.18
CA GLU A 124 -32.04 -13.73 -6.48
C GLU A 124 -33.28 -13.82 -5.57
N THR A 125 -33.15 -13.46 -4.29
CA THR A 125 -34.23 -13.66 -3.29
C THR A 125 -35.25 -12.53 -3.32
N ILE A 126 -34.82 -11.28 -3.42
CA ILE A 126 -35.70 -10.10 -3.30
C ILE A 126 -35.88 -9.31 -4.58
N GLY A 127 -35.09 -9.60 -5.62
CA GLY A 127 -35.09 -8.94 -6.92
C GLY A 127 -34.30 -7.62 -6.94
N GLU A 128 -33.84 -7.22 -8.13
CA GLU A 128 -33.00 -6.04 -8.35
C GLU A 128 -33.59 -4.73 -7.80
N ASN A 129 -34.88 -4.52 -7.96
CA ASN A 129 -35.54 -3.28 -7.51
C ASN A 129 -35.48 -3.09 -5.99
N LYS A 130 -35.60 -4.18 -5.23
CA LYS A 130 -35.51 -4.13 -3.78
C LYS A 130 -34.06 -4.03 -3.34
N GLU A 131 -33.14 -4.71 -4.00
CA GLU A 131 -31.69 -4.58 -3.77
C GLU A 131 -31.25 -3.12 -3.96
N LYS A 132 -31.67 -2.47 -5.07
CA LYS A 132 -31.42 -1.06 -5.32
C LYS A 132 -31.92 -0.16 -4.20
N THR A 133 -33.12 -0.43 -3.68
CA THR A 133 -33.67 0.31 -2.53
C THR A 133 -32.83 0.13 -1.26
N ILE A 134 -32.27 -1.06 -1.05
CA ILE A 134 -31.36 -1.32 0.08
C ILE A 134 -30.04 -0.58 -0.12
N ARG A 135 -29.46 -0.62 -1.33
CA ARG A 135 -28.25 0.12 -1.70
C ARG A 135 -28.40 1.62 -1.43
N ASP A 136 -29.51 2.22 -1.89
CA ASP A 136 -29.83 3.62 -1.62
C ASP A 136 -29.88 3.95 -0.11
N LYS A 137 -30.43 3.05 0.70
CA LYS A 137 -30.45 3.23 2.17
C LYS A 137 -29.05 3.15 2.77
N VAL A 138 -28.18 2.27 2.27
CA VAL A 138 -26.78 2.14 2.69
C VAL A 138 -26.01 3.40 2.29
N ALA A 139 -26.16 3.89 1.06
CA ALA A 139 -25.55 5.12 0.59
C ALA A 139 -25.95 6.32 1.46
N LYS A 140 -27.26 6.46 1.77
CA LYS A 140 -27.77 7.51 2.67
C LYS A 140 -27.12 7.43 4.07
N LYS A 141 -26.98 6.22 4.61
CA LYS A 141 -26.30 6.01 5.90
C LYS A 141 -24.84 6.43 5.85
N LYS A 142 -24.10 6.03 4.82
CA LYS A 142 -22.68 6.42 4.64
C LYS A 142 -22.49 7.93 4.53
N ILE A 143 -23.37 8.64 3.79
CA ILE A 143 -23.34 10.11 3.69
C ILE A 143 -23.55 10.74 5.07
N LYS A 144 -24.47 10.21 5.87
CA LYS A 144 -24.73 10.71 7.23
C LYS A 144 -23.55 10.44 8.19
N GLU A 145 -22.87 9.31 8.06
CA GLU A 145 -21.70 8.95 8.87
C GLU A 145 -20.44 9.72 8.45
N ASN A 146 -20.37 10.18 7.19
CA ASN A 146 -19.29 10.99 6.66
C ASN A 146 -19.84 12.32 6.12
N PRO A 147 -20.15 13.30 7.00
CA PRO A 147 -20.78 14.54 6.59
C PRO A 147 -19.87 15.39 5.70
N VAL A 148 -20.44 16.00 4.69
CA VAL A 148 -19.72 16.92 3.80
C VAL A 148 -19.34 18.20 4.54
N THR A 149 -18.07 18.60 4.44
CA THR A 149 -17.55 19.89 4.90
C THR A 149 -16.90 20.62 3.72
N GLN A 150 -16.87 21.95 3.76
CA GLN A 150 -16.25 22.73 2.67
C GLN A 150 -14.79 22.35 2.41
N ASN A 151 -14.08 21.90 3.45
CA ASN A 151 -12.66 21.54 3.37
C ASN A 151 -12.41 20.15 2.77
N ASN A 152 -13.42 19.28 2.65
CA ASN A 152 -13.26 17.93 2.10
C ASN A 152 -13.82 17.75 0.68
N ILE A 153 -14.27 18.85 0.04
CA ILE A 153 -14.75 18.82 -1.32
C ILE A 153 -13.59 19.08 -2.30
N ILE A 154 -13.34 18.13 -3.17
CA ILE A 154 -12.32 18.22 -4.21
C ILE A 154 -12.91 18.93 -5.43
N MET A 155 -12.23 19.99 -5.87
CA MET A 155 -12.62 20.74 -7.07
C MET A 155 -11.94 20.14 -8.29
N THR A 156 -12.70 19.43 -9.12
CA THR A 156 -12.16 18.75 -10.32
C THR A 156 -12.14 19.65 -11.57
N GLY A 157 -12.83 20.78 -11.53
CA GLY A 157 -13.03 21.62 -12.71
C GLY A 157 -14.02 21.06 -13.76
N ASN A 158 -14.65 19.91 -13.46
CA ASN A 158 -15.54 19.19 -14.39
C ASN A 158 -17.03 19.47 -14.18
N GLY A 159 -17.40 20.41 -13.31
CA GLY A 159 -18.78 20.81 -13.02
C GLY A 159 -18.98 21.25 -11.58
N ASP A 160 -20.24 21.62 -11.26
CA ASP A 160 -20.60 22.20 -9.97
C ASP A 160 -21.47 21.30 -9.09
N THR A 161 -21.95 20.19 -9.62
CA THR A 161 -22.76 19.24 -8.85
C THR A 161 -21.90 18.56 -7.80
N LEU A 162 -22.35 18.59 -6.53
CA LEU A 162 -21.70 17.84 -5.47
C LEU A 162 -21.87 16.34 -5.73
N CYS A 163 -20.76 15.64 -5.80
CA CYS A 163 -20.70 14.20 -6.00
C CYS A 163 -20.00 13.51 -4.81
N CYS A 164 -20.34 12.26 -4.58
CA CYS A 164 -19.68 11.40 -3.59
C CYS A 164 -19.31 10.05 -4.22
N ASP A 165 -18.03 9.73 -4.22
CA ASP A 165 -17.55 8.39 -4.51
C ASP A 165 -17.85 7.48 -3.30
N MET A 166 -18.79 6.56 -3.47
CA MET A 166 -19.23 5.66 -2.39
C MET A 166 -18.19 4.58 -2.06
N PHE A 167 -17.21 4.38 -2.94
CA PHE A 167 -16.14 3.42 -2.70
C PHE A 167 -15.11 3.95 -1.69
N CYS A 168 -14.58 5.15 -1.93
CA CYS A 168 -13.59 5.80 -1.05
C CYS A 168 -14.18 6.85 -0.10
N GLY A 169 -15.47 7.20 -0.23
CA GLY A 169 -16.12 8.23 0.60
C GLY A 169 -15.65 9.65 0.30
N ARG A 170 -15.07 9.93 -0.87
CA ARG A 170 -14.55 11.25 -1.25
C ARG A 170 -15.66 12.11 -1.87
N TYR A 171 -15.74 13.38 -1.42
CA TYR A 171 -16.62 14.38 -2.03
C TYR A 171 -15.87 15.19 -3.06
N PHE A 172 -16.53 15.45 -4.20
CA PHE A 172 -15.94 16.25 -5.27
C PHE A 172 -17.04 16.96 -6.07
N LYS A 173 -16.63 17.93 -6.87
CA LYS A 173 -17.55 18.61 -7.80
C LYS A 173 -17.33 18.12 -9.22
N SER A 174 -18.43 17.69 -9.89
CA SER A 174 -18.41 17.25 -11.28
C SER A 174 -19.82 17.29 -11.85
N ASP A 175 -19.96 16.94 -13.15
CA ASP A 175 -21.26 16.73 -13.81
C ASP A 175 -21.42 15.26 -14.18
N ILE A 176 -22.69 14.77 -14.11
CA ILE A 176 -23.03 13.38 -14.44
C ILE A 176 -22.58 12.98 -15.86
N GLU A 177 -22.73 13.89 -16.84
CA GLU A 177 -22.34 13.61 -18.22
C GLU A 177 -20.81 13.51 -18.38
N LYS A 178 -20.04 14.25 -17.57
CA LYS A 178 -18.58 14.13 -17.52
C LYS A 178 -18.17 12.78 -16.96
N ILE A 179 -18.84 12.33 -15.89
CA ILE A 179 -18.57 11.02 -15.28
C ILE A 179 -18.94 9.90 -16.26
N LYS A 180 -20.09 9.95 -16.93
CA LYS A 180 -20.48 8.97 -17.96
C LYS A 180 -19.49 8.91 -19.11
N LYS A 181 -18.99 10.08 -19.57
CA LYS A 181 -17.98 10.15 -20.61
C LYS A 181 -16.67 9.49 -20.13
N ALA A 182 -16.26 9.75 -18.90
CA ALA A 182 -15.08 9.12 -18.29
C ALA A 182 -15.24 7.59 -18.26
N VAL A 183 -16.38 7.06 -17.82
CA VAL A 183 -16.68 5.62 -17.83
C VAL A 183 -16.51 5.03 -19.23
N ASN A 184 -17.01 5.71 -20.28
CA ASN A 184 -16.88 5.24 -21.66
C ASN A 184 -15.41 5.24 -22.13
N ILE A 185 -14.64 6.26 -21.76
CA ILE A 185 -13.20 6.34 -22.08
C ILE A 185 -12.45 5.21 -21.39
N ILE A 186 -12.71 5.01 -20.12
CA ILE A 186 -12.08 3.96 -19.31
C ILE A 186 -12.44 2.57 -19.83
N ASN A 187 -13.69 2.31 -20.19
CA ASN A 187 -14.10 1.04 -20.80
C ASN A 187 -13.41 0.80 -22.14
N LYS A 188 -13.19 1.84 -22.95
CA LYS A 188 -12.40 1.72 -24.17
C LYS A 188 -10.94 1.36 -23.86
N LYS A 189 -10.34 1.96 -22.85
CA LYS A 189 -8.98 1.60 -22.37
C LYS A 189 -8.96 0.15 -21.87
N LEU A 190 -9.95 -0.26 -21.07
CA LEU A 190 -10.07 -1.63 -20.54
C LEU A 190 -10.15 -2.68 -21.66
N LEU A 191 -10.92 -2.41 -22.71
CA LEU A 191 -10.98 -3.27 -23.91
C LEU A 191 -9.65 -3.33 -24.67
N SER A 192 -8.85 -2.26 -24.63
CA SER A 192 -7.58 -2.18 -25.37
C SER A 192 -6.42 -2.80 -24.63
N TYR A 193 -6.36 -2.63 -23.30
CA TYR A 193 -5.23 -3.04 -22.47
C TYR A 193 -5.50 -4.30 -21.64
N GLY A 194 -6.77 -4.71 -21.52
CA GLY A 194 -7.18 -5.88 -20.75
C GLY A 194 -7.37 -5.63 -19.26
N TYR A 195 -6.76 -4.62 -18.70
CA TYR A 195 -6.89 -4.21 -17.31
C TYR A 195 -6.57 -2.72 -17.13
N LEU A 196 -7.01 -2.14 -16.02
CA LEU A 196 -6.67 -0.77 -15.61
C LEU A 196 -6.86 -0.57 -14.10
N SER A 197 -6.15 0.41 -13.54
CA SER A 197 -6.23 0.75 -12.13
C SER A 197 -7.42 1.66 -11.81
N LEU A 198 -7.84 1.68 -10.55
CA LEU A 198 -8.84 2.62 -10.06
C LEU A 198 -8.33 4.08 -10.16
N ASN A 199 -7.01 4.30 -10.04
CA ASN A 199 -6.42 5.62 -10.24
C ASN A 199 -6.59 6.14 -11.66
N GLU A 200 -6.53 5.30 -12.69
CA GLU A 200 -6.80 5.72 -14.07
C GLU A 200 -8.25 6.21 -14.25
N PHE A 201 -9.21 5.60 -13.56
CA PHE A 201 -10.58 6.12 -13.51
C PHE A 201 -10.64 7.46 -12.76
N TYR A 202 -9.95 7.58 -11.62
CA TYR A 202 -9.92 8.83 -10.87
C TYR A 202 -9.29 9.98 -11.65
N ASP A 203 -8.22 9.74 -12.36
CA ASP A 203 -7.58 10.73 -13.24
C ASP A 203 -8.56 11.23 -14.32
N GLU A 204 -9.34 10.33 -14.93
CA GLU A 204 -10.28 10.67 -15.98
C GLU A 204 -11.45 11.55 -15.47
N ILE A 205 -11.85 11.39 -14.21
CA ILE A 205 -12.88 12.26 -13.58
C ILE A 205 -12.28 13.47 -12.84
N GLY A 206 -10.94 13.62 -12.84
CA GLY A 206 -10.22 14.73 -12.22
C GLY A 206 -10.05 14.61 -10.71
N LEU A 207 -10.13 13.40 -10.15
CA LEU A 207 -9.80 13.14 -8.77
C LEU A 207 -8.31 12.80 -8.62
N PRO A 208 -7.64 13.29 -7.56
CA PRO A 208 -6.27 12.92 -7.30
C PRO A 208 -6.14 11.42 -7.00
N SER A 209 -5.08 10.83 -7.52
CA SER A 209 -4.70 9.44 -7.24
C SER A 209 -4.47 9.21 -5.74
N ASN A 210 -4.63 7.98 -5.29
CA ASN A 210 -4.34 7.54 -3.94
C ASN A 210 -3.73 6.13 -3.92
N ASP A 211 -3.12 5.73 -2.80
CA ASP A 211 -2.44 4.44 -2.66
C ASP A 211 -3.39 3.26 -2.90
N LEU A 212 -4.65 3.36 -2.44
CA LEU A 212 -5.65 2.32 -2.64
C LEU A 212 -6.02 2.15 -4.13
N GLY A 213 -6.08 3.25 -4.87
CA GLY A 213 -6.41 3.24 -6.30
C GLY A 213 -5.31 2.66 -7.17
N GLU A 214 -4.07 2.55 -6.66
CA GLU A 214 -2.98 1.86 -7.34
C GLU A 214 -3.09 0.34 -7.16
N GLU A 215 -3.52 -0.10 -5.99
CA GLU A 215 -3.63 -1.52 -5.62
C GLU A 215 -4.90 -2.18 -6.18
N LEU A 216 -5.91 -1.40 -6.54
CA LEU A 216 -7.22 -1.84 -7.00
C LEU A 216 -7.47 -1.43 -8.46
N GLY A 217 -8.25 -2.25 -9.16
CA GLY A 217 -8.61 -1.98 -10.54
C GLY A 217 -9.57 -3.01 -11.11
N TRP A 218 -9.73 -3.00 -12.42
CA TRP A 218 -10.61 -3.90 -13.16
C TRP A 218 -9.85 -4.69 -14.21
N ASN A 219 -10.28 -5.93 -14.41
CA ASN A 219 -9.83 -6.79 -15.49
C ASN A 219 -10.99 -6.99 -16.48
N ILE A 220 -10.70 -7.04 -17.77
CA ILE A 220 -11.72 -7.23 -18.80
C ILE A 220 -12.51 -8.54 -18.65
N ASN A 221 -11.90 -9.55 -18.04
CA ASN A 221 -12.55 -10.83 -17.75
C ASN A 221 -13.69 -10.70 -16.73
N ASP A 222 -13.68 -9.65 -15.90
CA ASP A 222 -14.72 -9.36 -14.92
C ASP A 222 -15.85 -8.47 -15.52
N GLY A 223 -15.76 -8.14 -16.81
CA GLY A 223 -16.73 -7.31 -17.54
C GLY A 223 -16.34 -5.84 -17.65
N LEU A 224 -17.21 -5.05 -18.25
CA LEU A 224 -17.04 -3.60 -18.35
C LEU A 224 -17.41 -2.91 -17.04
N ILE A 225 -16.86 -1.73 -16.85
CA ILE A 225 -17.16 -0.90 -15.68
C ILE A 225 -18.54 -0.26 -15.90
N GLU A 226 -19.43 -0.52 -14.96
CA GLU A 226 -20.74 0.11 -14.88
C GLU A 226 -20.85 0.90 -13.58
N VAL A 227 -21.40 2.11 -13.69
CA VAL A 227 -21.54 3.04 -12.57
C VAL A 227 -23.01 3.34 -12.34
N TYR A 228 -23.47 3.12 -11.12
CA TYR A 228 -24.77 3.54 -10.67
C TYR A 228 -24.72 4.95 -10.10
N PHE A 229 -25.76 5.72 -10.43
CA PHE A 229 -25.97 7.06 -9.92
C PHE A 229 -27.16 7.09 -8.96
N GLY A 230 -26.90 7.50 -7.73
CA GLY A 230 -27.92 7.80 -6.73
C GLY A 230 -27.99 9.30 -6.46
N SER A 231 -29.09 9.77 -5.88
CA SER A 231 -29.23 11.16 -5.44
C SER A 231 -29.71 11.20 -4.00
N HIS A 232 -28.95 11.86 -3.14
CA HIS A 232 -29.22 11.96 -1.71
C HIS A 232 -29.08 13.41 -1.24
N LEU A 233 -29.73 13.73 -0.14
CA LEU A 233 -29.52 15.01 0.54
C LEU A 233 -28.47 14.81 1.65
N THR A 234 -27.51 15.71 1.70
CA THR A 234 -26.58 15.83 2.82
C THR A 234 -27.30 16.37 4.06
N ASP A 235 -26.68 16.30 5.22
CA ASP A 235 -27.26 16.85 6.47
C ASP A 235 -27.57 18.35 6.36
N ASN A 236 -26.83 19.08 5.52
CA ASN A 236 -27.06 20.49 5.23
C ASN A 236 -28.14 20.74 4.16
N GLY A 237 -28.84 19.71 3.71
CA GLY A 237 -29.89 19.80 2.67
C GLY A 237 -29.33 19.99 1.25
N THR A 238 -28.04 19.91 1.02
CA THR A 238 -27.44 20.02 -0.31
C THR A 238 -27.63 18.70 -1.07
N PRO A 239 -28.16 18.72 -2.31
CA PRO A 239 -28.21 17.53 -3.15
C PRO A 239 -26.80 17.00 -3.45
N CYS A 240 -26.60 15.70 -3.30
CA CYS A 240 -25.37 15.01 -3.58
C CYS A 240 -25.63 13.82 -4.51
N LEU A 241 -24.92 13.78 -5.63
CA LEU A 241 -24.91 12.66 -6.56
C LEU A 241 -23.95 11.60 -6.04
N THR A 242 -24.43 10.39 -5.77
CA THR A 242 -23.56 9.27 -5.41
C THR A 242 -23.18 8.45 -6.63
N ILE A 243 -21.94 8.02 -6.69
CA ILE A 243 -21.41 7.07 -7.67
C ILE A 243 -20.98 5.79 -6.99
N GLU A 244 -21.50 4.68 -7.51
CA GLU A 244 -21.19 3.33 -7.04
C GLU A 244 -20.84 2.45 -8.24
N PHE A 245 -19.85 1.58 -8.09
CA PHE A 245 -19.50 0.63 -9.14
C PHE A 245 -20.39 -0.61 -9.02
N GLU A 246 -20.92 -1.10 -10.15
CA GLU A 246 -21.61 -2.40 -10.20
C GLU A 246 -20.61 -3.52 -9.93
N ASN A 247 -19.51 -3.51 -10.68
CA ASN A 247 -18.35 -4.36 -10.45
C ASN A 247 -17.31 -3.54 -9.68
N ALA A 248 -17.17 -3.81 -8.37
CA ALA A 248 -16.17 -3.13 -7.55
C ALA A 248 -14.76 -3.41 -8.07
N PRO A 249 -13.82 -2.44 -7.96
CA PRO A 249 -12.43 -2.69 -8.32
C PRO A 249 -11.79 -3.71 -7.38
N THR A 250 -10.97 -4.60 -7.94
CA THR A 250 -10.40 -5.77 -7.26
C THR A 250 -8.89 -5.71 -7.17
N TYR A 251 -8.29 -6.42 -6.20
CA TYR A 251 -6.85 -6.63 -6.13
C TYR A 251 -6.37 -7.59 -7.23
N ASN A 252 -5.12 -7.41 -7.68
CA ASN A 252 -4.51 -8.22 -8.75
C ASN A 252 -5.31 -8.22 -10.06
N TYR A 253 -5.94 -7.08 -10.35
CA TYR A 253 -6.64 -6.82 -11.60
C TYR A 253 -5.73 -6.95 -12.83
N ASP A 254 -4.42 -6.77 -12.66
CA ASP A 254 -3.35 -6.85 -13.67
C ASP A 254 -2.92 -8.30 -14.00
N LYS A 255 -3.37 -9.30 -13.23
CA LYS A 255 -2.98 -10.69 -13.47
C LYS A 255 -3.87 -11.33 -14.51
N ILE A 256 -3.21 -11.97 -15.49
CA ILE A 256 -3.88 -12.84 -16.46
C ILE A 256 -4.49 -14.00 -15.67
N ARG A 257 -5.82 -14.12 -15.71
CA ARG A 257 -6.58 -15.22 -15.12
C ARG A 257 -6.91 -16.24 -16.20
#